data_ea1366213be789a559828034cc4912e2
#
_entry.id   ea1366213be789a559828034cc4912e2
#
_cell.length_a   1.000
_cell.length_b   1.000
_cell.length_c   1.000
_cell.angle_alpha   90.00
_cell.angle_beta   90.00
_cell.angle_gamma   90.00
#
_symmetry.space_group_name_H-M   'P 1'
#
loop_
_entity.id
_entity.type
_entity.pdbx_description
1 polymer ?
#
loop_
_entity_poly.entity_id
_entity_poly.type
_entity_poly.pdbx_seq_one_letter_code
_entity_poly.pdbx_strand_id
1 'polypeptide(L)'
;MLNKFFENLQSQLAKKKTAKSASAAKTASKKATEKTVFVINNNDIIKAFAGIVPSHLSVAAASPVDENGMAPEETDFLIFKNYCNDLVAMMGGYVPLELIYATCYVTPLLNKKSLFETLARVVAVKKISFYSNVEERQEFRVPAFIIAGDEGYHIRDVKNEVLNYYNSKNIDSECEVEILAVLNRGLVIKNWRERRSYIALETGPDTLMWLFILMNEYLDVPRDVEIDFRKYIRTEKNYPEY
;
A
#
# COMPACT_ATOMS: atom_id res chain seq x y z
N MET A 1 -1.56 24.84 -10.73
CA MET A 1 -2.39 24.81 -9.50
C MET A 1 -2.27 23.45 -8.79
N LEU A 2 -2.50 22.36 -9.47
CA LEU A 2 -2.47 21.00 -8.90
C LEU A 2 -1.11 20.63 -8.26
N ASN A 3 0.01 20.93 -8.92
CA ASN A 3 1.35 20.67 -8.37
C ASN A 3 1.55 21.31 -6.99
N LYS A 4 1.23 22.60 -6.85
CA LYS A 4 1.35 23.31 -5.56
C LYS A 4 0.46 22.70 -4.46
N PHE A 5 -0.71 22.21 -4.83
CA PHE A 5 -1.57 21.49 -3.88
C PHE A 5 -0.88 20.23 -3.34
N PHE A 6 -0.36 19.40 -4.24
CA PHE A 6 0.32 18.16 -3.82
C PHE A 6 1.65 18.43 -3.11
N GLU A 7 2.43 19.41 -3.51
CA GLU A 7 3.65 19.83 -2.78
C GLU A 7 3.32 20.25 -1.34
N ASN A 8 2.28 21.08 -1.16
CA ASN A 8 1.84 21.50 0.18
C ASN A 8 1.33 20.31 1.00
N LEU A 9 0.52 19.45 0.41
CA LEU A 9 0.00 18.26 1.08
C LEU A 9 1.16 17.32 1.49
N GLN A 10 2.10 17.05 0.59
CA GLN A 10 3.27 16.25 0.88
C GLN A 10 4.11 16.83 2.02
N SER A 11 4.31 18.15 2.04
CA SER A 11 5.04 18.84 3.11
C SER A 11 4.37 18.72 4.48
N GLN A 12 3.04 18.64 4.51
CA GLN A 12 2.26 18.42 5.74
C GLN A 12 2.37 16.97 6.23
N LEU A 13 2.38 16.01 5.29
CA LEU A 13 2.45 14.59 5.59
C LEU A 13 3.85 14.13 6.00
N ALA A 14 4.87 14.59 5.28
CA ALA A 14 6.27 14.21 5.51
C ALA A 14 6.96 15.23 6.43
N LYS A 15 6.84 15.01 7.74
CA LYS A 15 7.42 15.90 8.76
C LYS A 15 8.93 15.72 8.84
N LYS A 16 9.67 16.82 8.61
CA LYS A 16 11.12 16.86 8.72
C LYS A 16 11.57 16.63 10.17
N LYS A 17 12.43 15.63 10.39
CA LYS A 17 13.14 15.42 11.67
C LYS A 17 14.64 15.45 11.43
N THR A 18 15.37 16.04 12.36
CA THR A 18 16.84 16.01 12.37
C THR A 18 17.28 14.79 13.17
N ALA A 19 17.83 13.77 12.52
CA ALA A 19 18.38 12.62 13.18
C ALA A 19 19.84 12.91 13.56
N LYS A 20 20.15 12.93 14.86
CA LYS A 20 21.54 12.87 15.33
C LYS A 20 22.05 11.45 15.13
N SER A 21 23.00 11.22 14.25
CA SER A 21 23.63 9.92 14.09
C SER A 21 24.43 9.62 15.34
N ALA A 22 23.96 8.69 16.17
CA ALA A 22 24.76 8.07 17.22
C ALA A 22 25.67 7.02 16.57
N SER A 23 26.84 7.42 16.08
CA SER A 23 27.90 6.48 15.76
C SER A 23 28.87 6.42 16.93
N ALA A 24 28.77 5.35 17.73
CA ALA A 24 29.82 4.97 18.67
C ALA A 24 31.01 4.36 17.90
N ALA A 25 31.98 5.17 17.55
CA ALA A 25 33.36 4.71 17.29
C ALA A 25 34.32 5.89 17.47
N LYS A 26 35.29 5.66 18.33
CA LYS A 26 36.39 6.58 18.68
C LYS A 26 37.24 6.88 17.45
N THR A 27 37.76 8.11 17.47
CA THR A 27 38.86 8.71 16.71
C THR A 27 38.56 9.45 15.42
N ALA A 28 39.03 10.70 15.43
CA ALA A 28 39.21 11.67 14.35
C ALA A 28 37.96 12.45 13.87
N SER A 29 38.06 13.76 14.06
CA SER A 29 37.16 14.83 13.61
C SER A 29 36.50 14.55 12.25
N LYS A 30 35.28 14.03 12.25
CA LYS A 30 34.34 14.12 11.13
C LYS A 30 33.17 14.97 11.59
N LYS A 31 32.96 16.12 10.91
CA LYS A 31 31.72 16.89 11.01
C LYS A 31 30.56 15.92 10.90
N ALA A 32 29.77 15.81 11.97
CA ALA A 32 28.52 15.05 11.94
C ALA A 32 27.63 15.72 10.92
N THR A 33 27.42 15.07 9.78
CA THR A 33 26.50 15.54 8.74
C THR A 33 25.11 15.27 9.31
N GLU A 34 24.39 16.31 9.65
CA GLU A 34 23.00 16.22 10.06
C GLU A 34 22.19 15.62 8.91
N LYS A 35 21.73 14.39 9.08
CA LYS A 35 20.90 13.69 8.10
C LYS A 35 19.46 14.15 8.28
N THR A 36 18.91 14.80 7.26
CA THR A 36 17.48 15.11 7.22
C THR A 36 16.70 13.86 6.92
N VAL A 37 15.73 13.52 7.75
CA VAL A 37 14.80 12.42 7.54
C VAL A 37 13.37 12.97 7.51
N PHE A 38 12.50 12.32 6.72
CA PHE A 38 11.10 12.66 6.62
C PHE A 38 10.26 11.51 7.17
N VAL A 39 9.54 11.77 8.26
CA VAL A 39 8.69 10.78 8.93
C VAL A 39 7.23 11.06 8.60
N ILE A 40 6.49 10.01 8.26
CA ILE A 40 5.05 10.07 7.99
C ILE A 40 4.25 9.40 9.10
N ASN A 41 2.97 9.76 9.20
CA ASN A 41 2.04 9.19 10.16
C ASN A 41 0.87 8.52 9.44
N ASN A 42 0.48 7.34 9.88
CA ASN A 42 -0.58 6.55 9.25
C ASN A 42 -1.91 7.31 9.17
N ASN A 43 -2.37 7.88 10.29
CA ASN A 43 -3.65 8.59 10.33
C ASN A 43 -3.67 9.83 9.43
N ASP A 44 -2.54 10.55 9.31
CA ASP A 44 -2.43 11.71 8.44
C ASP A 44 -2.51 11.27 6.96
N ILE A 45 -1.88 10.14 6.61
CA ILE A 45 -1.96 9.53 5.27
C ILE A 45 -3.39 9.10 4.95
N ILE A 46 -4.07 8.35 5.84
CA ILE A 46 -5.46 7.91 5.65
C ILE A 46 -6.38 9.10 5.37
N LYS A 47 -6.28 10.16 6.17
CA LYS A 47 -7.08 11.38 5.99
C LYS A 47 -6.82 12.07 4.66
N ALA A 48 -5.55 12.14 4.24
CA ALA A 48 -5.18 12.73 2.96
C ALA A 48 -5.76 11.91 1.80
N PHE A 49 -5.65 10.60 1.84
CA PHE A 49 -6.17 9.72 0.80
C PHE A 49 -7.69 9.76 0.73
N ALA A 50 -8.40 9.83 1.87
CA ALA A 50 -9.85 10.00 1.89
C ALA A 50 -10.32 11.30 1.18
N GLY A 51 -9.45 12.32 1.10
CA GLY A 51 -9.74 13.57 0.41
C GLY A 51 -9.40 13.61 -1.07
N ILE A 52 -8.63 12.63 -1.59
CA ILE A 52 -8.12 12.65 -2.97
C ILE A 52 -8.57 11.47 -3.82
N VAL A 53 -9.05 10.37 -3.22
CA VAL A 53 -9.60 9.24 -3.99
C VAL A 53 -10.93 9.60 -4.64
N PRO A 54 -11.31 8.93 -5.75
CA PRO A 54 -12.62 9.14 -6.39
C PRO A 54 -13.79 8.98 -5.41
N SER A 55 -14.84 9.79 -5.55
CA SER A 55 -15.96 9.88 -4.60
C SER A 55 -16.81 8.60 -4.47
N HIS A 56 -16.72 7.68 -5.43
CA HIS A 56 -17.36 6.37 -5.38
C HIS A 56 -16.59 5.35 -4.53
N LEU A 57 -15.43 5.75 -4.01
CA LEU A 57 -14.57 4.93 -3.15
C LEU A 57 -14.50 5.52 -1.75
N SER A 58 -14.24 4.65 -0.79
CA SER A 58 -13.96 4.97 0.61
C SER A 58 -12.57 4.54 1.02
N VAL A 59 -12.01 5.22 2.01
CA VAL A 59 -10.72 4.92 2.61
C VAL A 59 -10.91 4.70 4.09
N ALA A 60 -10.54 3.54 4.60
CA ALA A 60 -10.61 3.23 6.03
C ALA A 60 -9.50 2.26 6.46
N ALA A 61 -9.11 2.37 7.74
CA ALA A 61 -8.35 1.32 8.40
C ALA A 61 -9.24 0.08 8.54
N ALA A 62 -8.95 -0.96 7.76
CA ALA A 62 -9.73 -2.18 7.70
C ALA A 62 -8.84 -3.32 7.19
N SER A 63 -9.30 -4.56 7.34
CA SER A 63 -8.58 -5.76 6.90
C SER A 63 -9.34 -6.48 5.79
N PRO A 64 -8.66 -6.95 4.74
CA PRO A 64 -9.29 -7.78 3.73
C PRO A 64 -9.69 -9.14 4.30
N VAL A 65 -10.77 -9.71 3.80
CA VAL A 65 -11.22 -11.05 4.15
C VAL A 65 -11.69 -11.78 2.90
N ASP A 66 -11.34 -13.06 2.79
CA ASP A 66 -11.85 -13.94 1.73
C ASP A 66 -13.16 -14.64 2.14
N GLU A 67 -13.76 -15.35 1.20
CA GLU A 67 -14.99 -16.14 1.42
C GLU A 67 -14.83 -17.27 2.46
N ASN A 68 -13.59 -17.71 2.73
CA ASN A 68 -13.28 -18.70 3.75
C ASN A 68 -13.15 -18.09 5.15
N GLY A 69 -13.24 -16.76 5.26
CA GLY A 69 -13.02 -16.00 6.47
C GLY A 69 -11.54 -15.93 6.85
N MET A 70 -10.64 -16.16 5.90
CA MET A 70 -9.21 -15.91 6.10
C MET A 70 -8.96 -14.42 5.98
N ALA A 71 -8.48 -13.83 7.07
CA ALA A 71 -7.99 -12.47 7.10
C ALA A 71 -6.47 -12.56 7.26
N PRO A 72 -5.69 -12.08 6.30
CA PRO A 72 -4.25 -11.98 6.45
C PRO A 72 -3.89 -10.90 7.47
N GLU A 73 -2.59 -10.77 7.75
CA GLU A 73 -2.09 -9.68 8.58
C GLU A 73 -2.63 -8.32 8.13
N GLU A 74 -2.85 -7.42 9.10
CA GLU A 74 -3.48 -6.13 8.95
C GLU A 74 -2.87 -5.29 7.82
N THR A 75 -3.71 -4.74 6.97
CA THR A 75 -3.36 -3.61 6.11
C THR A 75 -3.42 -2.32 6.94
N ASP A 76 -2.70 -1.28 6.53
CA ASP A 76 -2.80 -0.01 7.24
C ASP A 76 -4.10 0.72 6.88
N PHE A 77 -4.53 0.60 5.62
CA PHE A 77 -5.85 1.00 5.16
C PHE A 77 -6.21 0.35 3.82
N LEU A 78 -7.49 0.36 3.52
CA LEU A 78 -8.05 -0.11 2.27
C LEU A 78 -8.72 1.03 1.51
N ILE A 79 -8.72 0.91 0.18
CA ILE A 79 -9.57 1.69 -0.73
C ILE A 79 -10.61 0.72 -1.28
N PHE A 80 -11.91 0.99 -1.05
CA PHE A 80 -12.99 0.07 -1.37
C PHE A 80 -14.27 0.80 -1.78
N LYS A 81 -15.27 0.07 -2.29
CA LYS A 81 -16.55 0.62 -2.75
C LYS A 81 -17.28 1.36 -1.63
N ASN A 82 -17.62 2.62 -1.84
CA ASN A 82 -18.22 3.53 -0.86
C ASN A 82 -19.53 3.00 -0.25
N TYR A 83 -20.44 2.40 -1.04
CA TYR A 83 -21.72 1.90 -0.55
C TYR A 83 -21.62 0.79 0.51
N CYS A 84 -20.40 0.33 0.82
CA CYS A 84 -20.17 -0.75 1.77
C CYS A 84 -19.72 -0.26 3.16
N ASN A 85 -19.67 1.05 3.41
CA ASN A 85 -19.16 1.59 4.68
C ASN A 85 -19.88 1.04 5.91
N ASP A 86 -21.22 1.01 5.90
CA ASP A 86 -22.01 0.50 7.02
C ASP A 86 -21.80 -1.02 7.20
N LEU A 87 -21.69 -1.75 6.10
CA LEU A 87 -21.40 -3.18 6.13
C LEU A 87 -20.02 -3.45 6.75
N VAL A 88 -18.98 -2.70 6.36
CA VAL A 88 -17.63 -2.81 6.92
C VAL A 88 -17.63 -2.56 8.42
N ALA A 89 -18.37 -1.54 8.88
CA ALA A 89 -18.52 -1.27 10.31
C ALA A 89 -19.19 -2.44 11.04
N MET A 90 -20.26 -3.02 10.47
CA MET A 90 -20.97 -4.17 11.02
C MET A 90 -20.12 -5.44 11.02
N MET A 91 -19.23 -5.61 10.05
CA MET A 91 -18.29 -6.73 9.97
C MET A 91 -17.04 -6.55 10.86
N GLY A 92 -17.02 -5.55 11.74
CA GLY A 92 -15.88 -5.33 12.65
C GLY A 92 -14.61 -4.84 11.97
N GLY A 93 -14.73 -4.15 10.84
CA GLY A 93 -13.59 -3.62 10.09
C GLY A 93 -13.00 -4.59 9.05
N TYR A 94 -13.71 -5.67 8.72
CA TYR A 94 -13.34 -6.58 7.62
C TYR A 94 -14.04 -6.17 6.32
N VAL A 95 -13.30 -6.26 5.21
CA VAL A 95 -13.80 -5.95 3.88
C VAL A 95 -13.62 -7.16 2.97
N PRO A 96 -14.70 -7.68 2.36
CA PRO A 96 -14.60 -8.69 1.31
C PRO A 96 -13.65 -8.29 0.19
N LEU A 97 -12.82 -9.21 -0.28
CA LEU A 97 -11.81 -8.94 -1.30
C LEU A 97 -12.38 -8.33 -2.58
N GLU A 98 -13.59 -8.75 -2.97
CA GLU A 98 -14.28 -8.28 -4.17
C GLU A 98 -14.63 -6.78 -4.12
N LEU A 99 -14.76 -6.22 -2.94
CA LEU A 99 -15.07 -4.80 -2.74
C LEU A 99 -13.83 -3.91 -2.72
N ILE A 100 -12.64 -4.51 -2.61
CA ILE A 100 -11.39 -3.78 -2.41
C ILE A 100 -10.80 -3.35 -3.76
N TYR A 101 -10.56 -2.07 -3.91
CA TYR A 101 -9.88 -1.47 -5.07
C TYR A 101 -8.36 -1.43 -4.89
N ALA A 102 -7.88 -1.23 -3.66
CA ALA A 102 -6.46 -1.30 -3.36
C ALA A 102 -6.20 -1.59 -1.87
N THR A 103 -5.08 -2.24 -1.61
CA THR A 103 -4.50 -2.37 -0.27
C THR A 103 -3.35 -1.38 -0.10
N CYS A 104 -3.31 -0.68 1.03
CA CYS A 104 -2.34 0.35 1.28
C CYS A 104 -1.57 0.09 2.57
N TYR A 105 -0.26 0.34 2.50
CA TYR A 105 0.68 0.11 3.59
C TYR A 105 1.48 1.38 3.85
N VAL A 106 1.62 1.75 5.12
CA VAL A 106 2.36 2.95 5.54
C VAL A 106 3.60 2.54 6.32
N THR A 107 4.75 2.96 5.84
CA THR A 107 6.03 2.77 6.54
C THR A 107 6.49 4.13 7.07
N PRO A 108 6.36 4.42 8.37
CA PRO A 108 6.67 5.74 8.92
C PRO A 108 8.07 6.25 8.57
N LEU A 109 9.06 5.36 8.53
CA LEU A 109 10.43 5.63 8.11
C LEU A 109 11.00 4.41 7.42
N LEU A 110 11.39 4.56 6.15
CA LEU A 110 11.87 3.46 5.32
C LEU A 110 13.30 3.10 5.66
N ASN A 111 13.49 1.86 6.11
CA ASN A 111 14.80 1.19 6.18
C ASN A 111 14.67 -0.23 5.65
N LYS A 112 15.77 -0.95 5.49
CA LYS A 112 15.76 -2.31 4.93
C LYS A 112 14.84 -3.26 5.69
N LYS A 113 14.84 -3.19 7.03
CA LYS A 113 14.01 -4.06 7.87
C LYS A 113 12.54 -3.74 7.67
N SER A 114 12.13 -2.46 7.82
CA SER A 114 10.75 -2.04 7.65
C SER A 114 10.23 -2.27 6.23
N LEU A 115 11.10 -2.12 5.20
CA LEU A 115 10.76 -2.47 3.83
C LEU A 115 10.40 -3.95 3.69
N PHE A 116 11.25 -4.84 4.20
CA PHE A 116 11.03 -6.29 4.07
C PHE A 116 9.83 -6.77 4.87
N GLU A 117 9.57 -6.20 6.05
CA GLU A 117 8.36 -6.45 6.84
C GLU A 117 7.10 -6.02 6.07
N THR A 118 7.11 -4.84 5.47
CA THR A 118 5.98 -4.35 4.68
C THR A 118 5.76 -5.18 3.41
N LEU A 119 6.83 -5.56 2.70
CA LEU A 119 6.72 -6.44 1.53
C LEU A 119 6.16 -7.83 1.90
N ALA A 120 6.48 -8.35 3.09
CA ALA A 120 5.90 -9.61 3.57
C ALA A 120 4.39 -9.51 3.78
N ARG A 121 3.91 -8.40 4.36
CA ARG A 121 2.47 -8.10 4.53
C ARG A 121 1.76 -8.00 3.17
N VAL A 122 2.36 -7.29 2.20
CA VAL A 122 1.84 -7.22 0.83
C VAL A 122 1.67 -8.62 0.23
N VAL A 123 2.71 -9.46 0.31
CA VAL A 123 2.67 -10.82 -0.22
C VAL A 123 1.59 -11.66 0.44
N ALA A 124 1.42 -11.55 1.75
CA ALA A 124 0.40 -12.31 2.50
C ALA A 124 -1.01 -12.00 1.99
N VAL A 125 -1.34 -10.71 1.84
CA VAL A 125 -2.64 -10.27 1.32
C VAL A 125 -2.84 -10.66 -0.15
N LYS A 126 -1.83 -10.45 -0.97
CA LYS A 126 -1.93 -10.77 -2.40
C LYS A 126 -2.06 -12.26 -2.67
N LYS A 127 -1.45 -13.11 -1.87
CA LYS A 127 -1.63 -14.57 -1.98
C LYS A 127 -3.09 -14.96 -1.77
N ILE A 128 -3.77 -14.42 -0.78
CA ILE A 128 -5.19 -14.72 -0.55
C ILE A 128 -6.04 -14.24 -1.71
N SER A 129 -5.84 -13.00 -2.19
CA SER A 129 -6.58 -12.46 -3.32
C SER A 129 -6.32 -13.23 -4.63
N PHE A 130 -5.11 -13.76 -4.80
CA PHE A 130 -4.75 -14.55 -5.98
C PHE A 130 -5.38 -15.95 -5.95
N TYR A 131 -5.29 -16.64 -4.82
CA TYR A 131 -5.79 -18.03 -4.72
C TYR A 131 -7.31 -18.13 -4.61
N SER A 132 -8.00 -17.14 -4.05
CA SER A 132 -9.46 -17.12 -3.99
C SER A 132 -10.13 -16.95 -5.36
N ASN A 133 -9.42 -16.45 -6.36
CA ASN A 133 -9.98 -16.10 -7.68
C ASN A 133 -9.60 -17.07 -8.81
N VAL A 134 -8.88 -18.16 -8.52
CA VAL A 134 -8.32 -19.06 -9.56
C VAL A 134 -9.40 -19.80 -10.36
N GLU A 135 -10.56 -20.09 -9.77
CA GLU A 135 -11.58 -20.91 -10.43
C GLU A 135 -12.60 -20.12 -11.26
N GLU A 136 -12.87 -18.85 -10.95
CA GLU A 136 -13.98 -18.12 -11.59
C GLU A 136 -13.64 -16.79 -12.28
N ARG A 137 -12.51 -16.12 -11.96
CA ARG A 137 -12.24 -14.76 -12.45
C ARG A 137 -10.76 -14.50 -12.72
N GLN A 138 -10.34 -14.67 -13.96
CA GLN A 138 -8.94 -14.50 -14.40
C GLN A 138 -8.37 -13.06 -14.29
N GLU A 139 -9.17 -12.05 -13.93
CA GLU A 139 -8.75 -10.64 -14.06
C GLU A 139 -8.77 -9.83 -12.77
N PHE A 140 -9.26 -10.37 -11.65
CA PHE A 140 -9.40 -9.58 -10.44
C PHE A 140 -8.14 -9.64 -9.56
N ARG A 141 -7.32 -8.60 -9.63
CA ARG A 141 -6.13 -8.42 -8.79
C ARG A 141 -6.27 -7.16 -7.96
N VAL A 142 -6.14 -7.29 -6.65
CA VAL A 142 -6.09 -6.15 -5.76
C VAL A 142 -4.69 -5.55 -5.79
N PRO A 143 -4.51 -4.32 -6.32
CA PRO A 143 -3.21 -3.66 -6.29
C PRO A 143 -2.79 -3.31 -4.87
N ALA A 144 -1.48 -3.29 -4.63
CA ALA A 144 -0.89 -2.94 -3.35
C ALA A 144 0.00 -1.69 -3.51
N PHE A 145 -0.21 -0.70 -2.63
CA PHE A 145 0.57 0.53 -2.60
C PHE A 145 1.29 0.68 -1.26
N ILE A 146 2.56 1.03 -1.29
CA ILE A 146 3.35 1.36 -0.09
C ILE A 146 3.65 2.84 -0.11
N ILE A 147 3.35 3.53 0.99
CA ILE A 147 3.69 4.94 1.22
C ILE A 147 4.69 4.99 2.37
N ALA A 148 5.86 5.54 2.12
CA ALA A 148 6.96 5.53 3.08
C ALA A 148 7.55 6.91 3.34
N GLY A 149 8.00 7.12 4.57
CA GLY A 149 8.87 8.24 4.93
C GLY A 149 10.31 7.98 4.44
N ASP A 150 11.10 9.04 4.29
CA ASP A 150 12.46 8.98 3.75
C ASP A 150 13.52 9.00 4.85
N GLU A 151 14.34 7.96 4.92
CA GLU A 151 15.55 7.89 5.75
C GLU A 151 16.82 8.33 4.98
N GLY A 152 16.68 8.76 3.73
CA GLY A 152 17.79 9.19 2.87
C GLY A 152 18.39 8.09 2.01
N TYR A 153 17.62 7.07 1.67
CA TYR A 153 17.99 6.09 0.66
C TYR A 153 17.84 6.66 -0.75
N HIS A 154 18.72 6.27 -1.67
CA HIS A 154 18.48 6.51 -3.08
C HIS A 154 17.35 5.61 -3.59
N ILE A 155 16.45 6.16 -4.38
CA ILE A 155 15.29 5.38 -4.88
C ILE A 155 15.72 4.16 -5.71
N ARG A 156 16.88 4.24 -6.37
CA ARG A 156 17.49 3.09 -7.08
C ARG A 156 17.84 1.96 -6.13
N ASP A 157 18.35 2.28 -4.94
CA ASP A 157 18.73 1.26 -3.94
C ASP A 157 17.46 0.61 -3.37
N VAL A 158 16.41 1.40 -3.12
CA VAL A 158 15.09 0.87 -2.73
C VAL A 158 14.56 -0.10 -3.79
N LYS A 159 14.63 0.25 -5.08
CA LYS A 159 14.25 -0.65 -6.18
C LYS A 159 15.03 -1.97 -6.13
N ASN A 160 16.36 -1.88 -5.94
CA ASN A 160 17.22 -3.08 -5.90
C ASN A 160 16.86 -3.97 -4.70
N GLU A 161 16.58 -3.40 -3.52
CA GLU A 161 16.15 -4.16 -2.35
C GLU A 161 14.78 -4.83 -2.56
N VAL A 162 13.83 -4.17 -3.22
CA VAL A 162 12.53 -4.76 -3.60
C VAL A 162 12.75 -5.97 -4.52
N LEU A 163 13.55 -5.82 -5.57
CA LEU A 163 13.89 -6.91 -6.49
C LEU A 163 14.59 -8.07 -5.77
N ASN A 164 15.56 -7.77 -4.92
CA ASN A 164 16.28 -8.76 -4.14
C ASN A 164 15.36 -9.55 -3.22
N TYR A 165 14.39 -8.86 -2.58
CA TYR A 165 13.40 -9.50 -1.71
C TYR A 165 12.58 -10.54 -2.48
N TYR A 166 11.98 -10.14 -3.60
CA TYR A 166 11.11 -11.03 -4.39
C TYR A 166 11.89 -12.19 -5.05
N ASN A 167 13.09 -11.90 -5.57
CA ASN A 167 13.93 -12.93 -6.18
C ASN A 167 14.45 -13.95 -5.15
N SER A 168 14.91 -13.50 -3.99
CA SER A 168 15.47 -14.38 -2.95
C SER A 168 14.44 -15.32 -2.35
N LYS A 169 13.17 -14.90 -2.32
CA LYS A 169 12.05 -15.70 -1.80
C LYS A 169 11.24 -16.41 -2.88
N ASN A 170 11.64 -16.28 -4.14
CA ASN A 170 10.92 -16.81 -5.30
C ASN A 170 9.42 -16.53 -5.27
N ILE A 171 9.05 -15.27 -4.97
CA ILE A 171 7.66 -14.83 -4.92
C ILE A 171 7.11 -14.71 -6.34
N ASP A 172 5.86 -15.12 -6.54
CA ASP A 172 5.18 -14.95 -7.81
C ASP A 172 5.00 -13.47 -8.15
N SER A 173 5.17 -13.12 -9.42
CA SER A 173 5.06 -11.74 -9.89
C SER A 173 3.70 -11.10 -9.57
N GLU A 174 2.66 -11.92 -9.45
CA GLU A 174 1.31 -11.49 -9.11
C GLU A 174 1.17 -11.05 -7.64
N CYS A 175 2.09 -11.51 -6.79
CA CYS A 175 2.13 -11.16 -5.38
C CYS A 175 3.08 -10.00 -5.06
N GLU A 176 3.59 -9.31 -6.10
CA GLU A 176 4.48 -8.15 -5.96
C GLU A 176 3.70 -6.85 -5.76
N VAL A 177 4.34 -5.86 -5.11
CA VAL A 177 3.80 -4.50 -4.95
C VAL A 177 3.74 -3.77 -6.31
N GLU A 178 2.68 -2.99 -6.55
CA GLU A 178 2.55 -2.19 -7.77
C GLU A 178 3.32 -0.88 -7.69
N ILE A 179 3.17 -0.14 -6.59
CA ILE A 179 3.82 1.15 -6.40
C ILE A 179 4.33 1.26 -4.96
N LEU A 180 5.60 1.65 -4.82
CA LEU A 180 6.19 2.07 -3.56
C LEU A 180 6.61 3.53 -3.70
N ALA A 181 6.03 4.41 -2.89
CA ALA A 181 6.33 5.83 -2.86
C ALA A 181 7.12 6.17 -1.60
N VAL A 182 8.32 6.75 -1.77
CA VAL A 182 9.10 7.34 -0.68
C VAL A 182 8.94 8.85 -0.76
N LEU A 183 8.12 9.44 0.12
CA LEU A 183 7.78 10.86 0.06
C LEU A 183 9.03 11.73 0.13
N ASN A 184 9.09 12.78 -0.69
CA ASN A 184 10.24 13.64 -0.94
C ASN A 184 11.46 12.97 -1.61
N ARG A 185 11.30 11.73 -2.09
CA ARG A 185 12.38 11.01 -2.79
C ARG A 185 11.96 10.57 -4.18
N GLY A 186 10.96 9.68 -4.26
CA GLY A 186 10.56 9.13 -5.55
C GLY A 186 9.69 7.89 -5.44
N LEU A 187 9.55 7.20 -6.56
CA LEU A 187 8.68 6.04 -6.75
C LEU A 187 9.46 4.84 -7.26
N VAL A 188 9.08 3.67 -6.78
CA VAL A 188 9.41 2.38 -7.38
C VAL A 188 8.12 1.78 -7.91
N ILE A 189 8.04 1.58 -9.22
CA ILE A 189 6.82 1.21 -9.94
C ILE A 189 7.06 -0.12 -10.64
N LYS A 190 6.12 -1.06 -10.50
CA LYS A 190 6.18 -2.34 -11.21
C LYS A 190 6.07 -2.13 -12.71
N ASN A 191 6.99 -2.73 -13.45
CA ASN A 191 6.95 -2.73 -14.92
C ASN A 191 6.21 -3.96 -15.42
N TRP A 192 4.94 -3.77 -15.84
CA TRP A 192 4.11 -4.87 -16.35
C TRP A 192 4.54 -5.41 -17.72
N ARG A 193 5.42 -4.71 -18.42
CA ARG A 193 5.93 -5.16 -19.73
C ARG A 193 7.02 -6.19 -19.60
N GLU A 194 7.68 -6.25 -18.47
CA GLU A 194 8.81 -7.14 -18.18
C GLU A 194 8.57 -7.87 -16.86
N ARG A 195 8.70 -9.18 -16.90
CA ARG A 195 8.55 -10.00 -15.69
C ARG A 195 9.62 -9.64 -14.65
N ARG A 196 9.20 -9.43 -13.41
CA ARG A 196 10.09 -9.09 -12.28
C ARG A 196 10.96 -7.86 -12.54
N SER A 197 10.37 -6.81 -13.07
CA SER A 197 11.04 -5.55 -13.35
C SER A 197 10.36 -4.39 -12.66
N TYR A 198 11.14 -3.43 -12.23
CA TYR A 198 10.67 -2.19 -11.60
C TYR A 198 11.37 -0.98 -12.20
N ILE A 199 10.65 0.11 -12.28
CA ILE A 199 11.15 1.42 -12.67
C ILE A 199 11.33 2.26 -11.41
N ALA A 200 12.49 2.89 -11.25
CA ALA A 200 12.73 3.86 -10.18
C ALA A 200 12.70 5.28 -10.77
N LEU A 201 11.85 6.14 -10.23
CA LEU A 201 11.70 7.54 -10.61
C LEU A 201 12.07 8.44 -9.43
N GLU A 202 13.03 9.33 -9.60
CA GLU A 202 13.33 10.40 -8.63
C GLU A 202 12.40 11.59 -8.91
N THR A 203 11.41 11.80 -8.05
CA THR A 203 10.37 12.83 -8.23
C THR A 203 10.42 13.92 -7.16
N GLY A 204 11.17 13.71 -6.08
CA GLY A 204 11.38 14.70 -5.03
C GLY A 204 10.07 15.25 -4.45
N PRO A 205 9.83 16.56 -4.50
CA PRO A 205 8.62 17.17 -3.96
C PRO A 205 7.34 16.77 -4.68
N ASP A 206 7.42 16.24 -5.90
CA ASP A 206 6.28 15.83 -6.71
C ASP A 206 5.88 14.35 -6.50
N THR A 207 6.53 13.65 -5.56
CA THR A 207 6.30 12.20 -5.35
C THR A 207 4.85 11.88 -5.08
N LEU A 208 4.16 12.64 -4.22
CA LEU A 208 2.75 12.40 -3.88
C LEU A 208 1.83 12.64 -5.08
N MET A 209 2.12 13.64 -5.90
CA MET A 209 1.37 13.91 -7.12
C MET A 209 1.49 12.75 -8.12
N TRP A 210 2.70 12.26 -8.35
CA TRP A 210 2.92 11.12 -9.23
C TRP A 210 2.30 9.84 -8.70
N LEU A 211 2.37 9.61 -7.38
CA LEU A 211 1.66 8.49 -6.76
C LEU A 211 0.15 8.58 -7.04
N PHE A 212 -0.44 9.76 -6.85
CA PHE A 212 -1.86 9.98 -7.11
C PHE A 212 -2.24 9.71 -8.58
N ILE A 213 -1.47 10.22 -9.54
CA ILE A 213 -1.71 10.00 -10.97
C ILE A 213 -1.68 8.50 -11.30
N LEU A 214 -0.61 7.81 -10.91
CA LEU A 214 -0.43 6.39 -11.22
C LEU A 214 -1.43 5.49 -10.47
N MET A 215 -1.76 5.83 -9.24
CA MET A 215 -2.75 5.09 -8.46
C MET A 215 -4.14 5.16 -9.11
N ASN A 216 -4.53 6.31 -9.67
CA ASN A 216 -5.82 6.44 -10.35
C ASN A 216 -5.95 5.54 -11.58
N GLU A 217 -4.85 5.16 -12.24
CA GLU A 217 -4.90 4.18 -13.33
C GLU A 217 -5.42 2.81 -12.85
N TYR A 218 -5.20 2.47 -11.57
CA TYR A 218 -5.72 1.25 -10.95
C TYR A 218 -7.13 1.43 -10.37
N LEU A 219 -7.47 2.64 -9.88
CA LEU A 219 -8.73 2.92 -9.22
C LEU A 219 -9.87 3.26 -10.18
N ASP A 220 -9.56 3.74 -11.37
CA ASP A 220 -10.54 4.15 -12.40
C ASP A 220 -11.06 2.97 -13.25
N VAL A 221 -10.63 1.76 -12.95
CA VAL A 221 -11.11 0.56 -13.65
C VAL A 221 -12.51 0.21 -13.13
N PRO A 222 -13.55 0.22 -14.01
CA PRO A 222 -14.88 -0.22 -13.61
C PRO A 222 -14.83 -1.68 -13.12
N ARG A 223 -15.29 -1.91 -11.92
CA ARG A 223 -15.39 -3.26 -11.35
C ARG A 223 -16.86 -3.59 -11.14
N ASP A 224 -17.46 -4.24 -12.12
CA ASP A 224 -18.81 -4.80 -12.01
C ASP A 224 -18.73 -6.18 -11.32
N VAL A 225 -18.17 -6.15 -10.11
CA VAL A 225 -18.12 -7.36 -9.31
C VAL A 225 -19.39 -7.43 -8.48
N GLU A 226 -20.23 -8.43 -8.75
CA GLU A 226 -21.32 -8.80 -7.87
C GLU A 226 -20.75 -9.58 -6.69
N ILE A 227 -20.99 -9.07 -5.48
CA ILE A 227 -20.63 -9.80 -4.28
C ILE A 227 -21.77 -10.72 -3.87
N ASP A 228 -21.48 -11.97 -3.68
CA ASP A 228 -22.40 -12.90 -3.01
C ASP A 228 -22.17 -12.88 -1.51
N PHE A 229 -22.93 -12.03 -0.81
CA PHE A 229 -22.83 -11.92 0.65
C PHE A 229 -23.09 -13.24 1.39
N ARG A 230 -23.79 -14.22 0.77
CA ARG A 230 -24.04 -15.53 1.39
C ARG A 230 -22.73 -16.27 1.68
N LYS A 231 -21.69 -16.06 0.88
CA LYS A 231 -20.35 -16.62 1.08
C LYS A 231 -19.67 -16.13 2.38
N TYR A 232 -20.06 -14.95 2.87
CA TYR A 232 -19.49 -14.30 4.06
C TYR A 232 -20.34 -14.49 5.32
N ILE A 233 -21.55 -15.05 5.19
CA ILE A 233 -22.45 -15.32 6.31
C ILE A 233 -22.33 -16.78 6.71
N ARG A 234 -21.62 -17.05 7.79
CA ARG A 234 -21.60 -18.39 8.39
C ARG A 234 -22.77 -18.51 9.35
N THR A 235 -23.76 -19.28 8.98
CA THR A 235 -24.86 -19.64 9.90
C THR A 235 -24.87 -21.14 10.12
N GLU A 236 -24.86 -21.55 11.39
CA GLU A 236 -25.10 -22.95 11.79
C GLU A 236 -26.59 -23.31 11.80
N LYS A 237 -27.45 -22.33 11.52
CA LYS A 237 -28.91 -22.53 11.55
C LYS A 237 -29.40 -23.07 10.23
N ASN A 238 -29.95 -24.24 10.24
CA ASN A 238 -30.79 -24.75 9.15
C ASN A 238 -32.14 -24.05 9.20
N TYR A 239 -32.49 -23.32 8.16
CA TYR A 239 -33.82 -22.73 8.00
C TYR A 239 -34.69 -23.70 7.25
N PRO A 240 -35.90 -24.05 7.78
CA PRO A 240 -36.83 -24.93 7.05
C PRO A 240 -37.30 -24.23 5.77
N GLU A 241 -37.23 -24.96 4.66
CA GLU A 241 -37.89 -24.53 3.40
C GLU A 241 -39.37 -24.91 3.49
N TYR A 242 -40.26 -23.98 3.15
CA TYR A 242 -41.71 -24.19 3.13
C TYR A 242 -42.23 -24.10 1.69
#